data_d57a7c55e63784af52dc2d46154dfc69
#
_entry.id   d57a7c55e63784af52dc2d46154dfc69
#
_cell.length_a   1.000
_cell.length_b   1.000
_cell.length_c   1.000
_cell.angle_alpha   90.00
_cell.angle_beta   90.00
_cell.angle_gamma   90.00
#
_symmetry.space_group_name_H-M   'P 1'
#
loop_
_entity.id
_entity.type
_entity.pdbx_description
1 polymer ?
#
loop_
_entity_poly.entity_id
_entity_poly.type
_entity_poly.pdbx_seq_one_letter_code
_entity_poly.pdbx_strand_id
1 'polypeptide(L)'
;RSTSVSRATLHNQDFIDDLDIGIGDTIVVYKSGEIIPKIKEVKKEKRPSDWKRFVIPDVCPVCGAKTEREKDTADIRCTSPNCPAQLDRHIINFVGRDAMDIKGFGTVYIEELVRLGYINNVADVFVLKTHRDELIDQGIIGKEKNTDKLLDAIEKSKENDAYKLLTGLGIPNVGKAAAKAIMKYFKDMDHLKEASVEQLTEVNDIGEVSALCIRNFFTDEKNIEILDRLKEYGVNMQAEETETVESVLTGKTVVVTGTLPTLGRKEASELIEKYGGKASGSVSKKTDYVLAGENAGSKLTKAQELGIPVISEEQLKEMLGI
;
A
#
# COMPACT_ATOMS: atom_id res chain seq x y z
N ARG A 1 9.53 -5.42 -33.16
CA ARG A 1 9.19 -4.01 -32.91
C ARG A 1 10.26 -3.42 -32.00
N SER A 2 10.97 -2.39 -32.46
CA SER A 2 11.91 -1.63 -31.63
C SER A 2 11.13 -0.81 -30.60
N THR A 3 11.48 -0.94 -29.33
CA THR A 3 10.88 -0.15 -28.25
C THR A 3 11.94 0.84 -27.78
N SER A 4 11.63 2.12 -27.74
CA SER A 4 12.51 3.12 -27.15
C SER A 4 12.45 2.99 -25.62
N VAL A 5 13.61 2.92 -24.97
CA VAL A 5 13.73 2.84 -23.51
C VAL A 5 14.41 4.12 -23.04
N SER A 6 13.69 4.92 -22.25
CA SER A 6 14.18 6.18 -21.69
C SER A 6 14.66 6.08 -20.26
N ARG A 7 14.29 5.00 -19.54
CA ARG A 7 14.64 4.81 -18.14
C ARG A 7 14.90 3.33 -17.86
N ALA A 8 15.94 3.06 -17.03
CA ALA A 8 16.22 1.74 -16.46
C ALA A 8 16.53 1.94 -14.96
N THR A 9 16.09 0.99 -14.11
CA THR A 9 16.33 1.11 -12.68
C THR A 9 17.79 0.84 -12.33
N LEU A 10 18.32 1.63 -11.40
CA LEU A 10 19.62 1.43 -10.75
C LEU A 10 19.47 0.84 -9.34
N HIS A 11 18.26 0.50 -8.91
CA HIS A 11 17.90 -0.10 -7.64
C HIS A 11 18.40 0.68 -6.40
N ASN A 12 19.71 0.61 -6.10
CA ASN A 12 20.37 1.19 -4.93
C ASN A 12 21.87 1.39 -5.16
N GLN A 13 22.58 1.93 -4.18
CA GLN A 13 24.01 2.20 -4.29
C GLN A 13 24.84 0.92 -4.47
N ASP A 14 24.48 -0.18 -3.83
CA ASP A 14 25.21 -1.45 -3.97
C ASP A 14 25.19 -1.94 -5.41
N PHE A 15 24.02 -1.88 -6.05
CA PHE A 15 23.88 -2.25 -7.47
C PHE A 15 24.67 -1.33 -8.41
N ILE A 16 24.73 -0.03 -8.08
CA ILE A 16 25.55 0.95 -8.80
C ILE A 16 27.03 0.60 -8.67
N ASP A 17 27.46 0.23 -7.46
CA ASP A 17 28.81 -0.12 -7.14
C ASP A 17 29.23 -1.44 -7.79
N ASP A 18 28.39 -2.46 -7.74
CA ASP A 18 28.63 -3.77 -8.36
C ASP A 18 28.78 -3.67 -9.89
N LEU A 19 28.01 -2.83 -10.53
CA LEU A 19 28.13 -2.54 -11.96
C LEU A 19 29.28 -1.58 -12.28
N ASP A 20 29.80 -0.87 -11.29
CA ASP A 20 30.76 0.22 -11.47
C ASP A 20 30.25 1.23 -12.49
N ILE A 21 28.98 1.64 -12.39
CA ILE A 21 28.30 2.51 -13.35
C ILE A 21 28.41 3.99 -12.94
N GLY A 22 28.53 4.86 -13.92
CA GLY A 22 28.58 6.30 -13.74
C GLY A 22 27.89 7.07 -14.86
N ILE A 23 27.86 8.38 -14.69
CA ILE A 23 27.25 9.27 -15.69
C ILE A 23 28.10 9.26 -16.96
N GLY A 24 27.45 9.09 -18.12
CA GLY A 24 28.10 9.00 -19.41
C GLY A 24 28.43 7.57 -19.87
N ASP A 25 28.22 6.56 -19.02
CA ASP A 25 28.45 5.16 -19.42
C ASP A 25 27.49 4.69 -20.52
N THR A 26 28.03 3.88 -21.44
CA THR A 26 27.22 3.10 -22.38
C THR A 26 26.81 1.80 -21.71
N ILE A 27 25.52 1.54 -21.65
CA ILE A 27 24.94 0.35 -20.98
C ILE A 27 24.23 -0.57 -21.93
N VAL A 28 24.21 -1.86 -21.60
CA VAL A 28 23.37 -2.86 -22.26
C VAL A 28 22.14 -3.09 -21.40
N VAL A 29 20.97 -2.88 -22.00
CA VAL A 29 19.67 -3.02 -21.34
C VAL A 29 18.95 -4.24 -21.89
N TYR A 30 18.28 -5.01 -21.04
CA TYR A 30 17.46 -6.13 -21.44
C TYR A 30 16.10 -6.08 -20.78
N LYS A 31 15.10 -6.73 -21.38
CA LYS A 31 13.79 -6.92 -20.76
C LYS A 31 13.81 -8.26 -20.02
N SER A 32 13.68 -8.23 -18.70
CA SER A 32 13.51 -9.41 -17.87
C SER A 32 12.02 -9.71 -17.73
N GLY A 33 11.55 -10.79 -18.34
CA GLY A 33 10.20 -11.36 -18.19
C GLY A 33 9.03 -10.45 -18.50
N GLU A 34 8.91 -9.35 -17.81
CA GLU A 34 7.85 -8.36 -17.98
C GLU A 34 8.42 -6.93 -17.97
N ILE A 35 8.02 -6.15 -18.92
CA ILE A 35 7.94 -4.67 -19.07
C ILE A 35 9.10 -3.81 -18.50
N ILE A 36 9.77 -4.12 -17.38
CA ILE A 36 10.77 -3.26 -16.74
C ILE A 36 12.16 -3.51 -17.35
N PRO A 37 12.79 -2.49 -18.00
CA PRO A 37 14.16 -2.61 -18.49
C PRO A 37 15.14 -2.71 -17.33
N LYS A 38 16.04 -3.71 -17.39
CA LYS A 38 17.15 -3.89 -16.46
C LYS A 38 18.48 -3.69 -17.14
N ILE A 39 19.47 -3.19 -16.41
CA ILE A 39 20.84 -3.07 -16.90
C ILE A 39 21.51 -4.42 -16.75
N LYS A 40 22.09 -4.91 -17.86
CA LYS A 40 22.83 -6.17 -17.90
C LYS A 40 24.32 -5.96 -17.62
N GLU A 41 24.89 -4.97 -18.28
CA GLU A 41 26.33 -4.68 -18.20
C GLU A 41 26.62 -3.25 -18.61
N VAL A 42 27.81 -2.77 -18.23
CA VAL A 42 28.39 -1.49 -18.62
C VAL A 42 29.52 -1.75 -19.61
N LYS A 43 29.52 -1.02 -20.73
CA LYS A 43 30.60 -1.08 -21.75
C LYS A 43 31.73 -0.16 -21.36
N LYS A 44 32.60 -0.62 -20.44
CA LYS A 44 33.71 0.18 -19.87
C LYS A 44 34.69 0.69 -20.93
N GLU A 45 34.83 -0.05 -22.03
CA GLU A 45 35.67 0.33 -23.19
C GLU A 45 35.16 1.58 -23.94
N LYS A 46 33.90 1.98 -23.68
CA LYS A 46 33.25 3.16 -24.29
C LYS A 46 33.12 4.34 -23.33
N ARG A 47 33.79 4.28 -22.18
CA ARG A 47 33.75 5.38 -21.21
C ARG A 47 34.39 6.64 -21.77
N PRO A 48 33.74 7.81 -21.58
CA PRO A 48 34.36 9.08 -21.91
C PRO A 48 35.53 9.39 -20.96
N SER A 49 36.44 10.22 -21.39
CA SER A 49 37.65 10.60 -20.61
C SER A 49 37.34 11.35 -19.30
N ASP A 50 36.20 11.99 -19.24
CA ASP A 50 35.68 12.74 -18.09
C ASP A 50 34.68 11.95 -17.23
N TRP A 51 34.61 10.63 -17.43
CA TRP A 51 33.74 9.76 -16.67
C TRP A 51 33.94 9.89 -15.15
N LYS A 52 32.84 9.93 -14.43
CA LYS A 52 32.83 9.95 -12.96
C LYS A 52 31.89 8.87 -12.43
N ARG A 53 32.35 8.18 -11.40
CA ARG A 53 31.52 7.26 -10.64
C ARG A 53 30.33 8.02 -10.05
N PHE A 54 29.15 7.43 -10.16
CA PHE A 54 27.96 7.98 -9.52
C PHE A 54 27.85 7.48 -8.07
N VAL A 55 27.70 8.40 -7.16
CA VAL A 55 27.40 8.11 -5.75
C VAL A 55 26.13 8.87 -5.38
N ILE A 56 25.19 8.16 -4.76
CA ILE A 56 23.96 8.79 -4.25
C ILE A 56 24.37 9.84 -3.22
N PRO A 57 23.90 11.09 -3.35
CA PRO A 57 24.29 12.16 -2.44
C PRO A 57 23.96 11.85 -0.97
N ASP A 58 24.83 12.27 -0.07
CA ASP A 58 24.64 12.20 1.38
C ASP A 58 23.72 13.30 1.93
N VAL A 59 23.22 14.15 1.03
CA VAL A 59 22.23 15.19 1.32
C VAL A 59 20.98 15.00 0.47
N CYS A 60 19.83 15.22 1.07
CA CYS A 60 18.56 15.13 0.37
C CYS A 60 18.42 16.23 -0.69
N PRO A 61 18.14 15.91 -1.95
CA PRO A 61 18.03 16.91 -3.02
C PRO A 61 16.80 17.84 -2.86
N VAL A 62 15.84 17.48 -2.00
CA VAL A 62 14.60 18.24 -1.80
C VAL A 62 14.69 19.20 -0.63
N CYS A 63 15.22 18.75 0.52
CA CYS A 63 15.24 19.57 1.75
C CYS A 63 16.64 19.89 2.27
N GLY A 64 17.70 19.35 1.64
CA GLY A 64 19.08 19.57 2.06
C GLY A 64 19.50 18.84 3.35
N ALA A 65 18.62 18.10 4.00
CA ALA A 65 18.96 17.34 5.19
C ALA A 65 19.84 16.13 4.84
N LYS A 66 20.57 15.62 5.84
CA LYS A 66 21.40 14.43 5.69
C LYS A 66 20.57 13.22 5.24
N THR A 67 21.17 12.39 4.40
CA THR A 67 20.61 11.07 4.07
C THR A 67 21.37 9.99 4.81
N GLU A 68 20.68 8.93 5.21
CA GLU A 68 21.29 7.78 5.89
C GLU A 68 20.82 6.47 5.25
N ARG A 69 21.74 5.50 5.25
CA ARG A 69 21.42 4.14 4.84
C ARG A 69 20.69 3.42 5.97
N GLU A 70 19.58 2.79 5.68
CA GLU A 70 18.87 1.93 6.62
C GLU A 70 19.71 0.69 6.96
N LYS A 71 19.71 0.27 8.24
CA LYS A 71 20.61 -0.79 8.75
C LYS A 71 20.42 -2.13 8.05
N ASP A 72 19.18 -2.49 7.72
CA ASP A 72 18.81 -3.81 7.23
C ASP A 72 18.47 -3.83 5.74
N THR A 73 18.61 -2.69 5.05
CA THR A 73 18.30 -2.55 3.63
C THR A 73 19.43 -1.80 2.91
N ALA A 74 19.40 -1.83 1.59
CA ALA A 74 20.31 -1.02 0.76
C ALA A 74 19.75 0.38 0.49
N ASP A 75 18.64 0.76 1.13
CA ASP A 75 17.95 2.03 0.89
C ASP A 75 18.65 3.18 1.60
N ILE A 76 18.84 4.28 0.86
CA ILE A 76 19.32 5.55 1.40
C ILE A 76 18.14 6.50 1.48
N ARG A 77 17.86 7.02 2.68
CA ARG A 77 16.69 7.88 2.94
C ARG A 77 17.07 9.18 3.62
N CYS A 78 16.26 10.19 3.37
CA CYS A 78 16.34 11.45 4.07
C CYS A 78 15.96 11.27 5.55
N THR A 79 16.76 11.84 6.46
CA THR A 79 16.52 11.75 7.92
C THR A 79 15.57 12.83 8.44
N SER A 80 15.21 13.82 7.61
CA SER A 80 14.33 14.90 8.04
C SER A 80 12.86 14.44 8.08
N PRO A 81 12.19 14.48 9.23
CA PRO A 81 10.77 14.16 9.34
C PRO A 81 9.88 15.18 8.61
N ASN A 82 10.41 16.38 8.34
CA ASN A 82 9.69 17.46 7.67
C ASN A 82 10.08 17.59 6.19
N CYS A 83 10.65 16.54 5.58
CA CYS A 83 10.99 16.56 4.16
C CYS A 83 9.72 16.53 3.31
N PRO A 84 9.48 17.53 2.43
CA PRO A 84 8.30 17.56 1.57
C PRO A 84 8.12 16.29 0.73
N ALA A 85 9.22 15.72 0.21
CA ALA A 85 9.14 14.48 -0.57
C ALA A 85 8.72 13.25 0.26
N GLN A 86 8.92 13.24 1.56
CA GLN A 86 8.40 12.19 2.44
C GLN A 86 6.90 12.39 2.71
N LEU A 87 6.49 13.65 2.90
CA LEU A 87 5.09 14.00 3.08
C LEU A 87 4.28 13.63 1.84
N ASP A 88 4.73 13.99 0.62
CA ASP A 88 4.08 13.59 -0.63
C ASP A 88 3.84 12.08 -0.69
N ARG A 89 4.87 11.30 -0.41
CA ARG A 89 4.77 9.83 -0.41
C ARG A 89 3.80 9.31 0.63
N HIS A 90 3.79 9.90 1.83
CA HIS A 90 2.85 9.53 2.88
C HIS A 90 1.41 9.81 2.46
N ILE A 91 1.14 11.01 1.90
CA ILE A 91 -0.19 11.36 1.39
C ILE A 91 -0.59 10.47 0.21
N ILE A 92 0.31 10.18 -0.74
CA ILE A 92 0.05 9.26 -1.86
C ILE A 92 -0.35 7.88 -1.35
N ASN A 93 0.36 7.36 -0.34
CA ASN A 93 0.00 6.08 0.28
C ASN A 93 -1.36 6.16 0.99
N PHE A 94 -1.58 7.23 1.76
CA PHE A 94 -2.82 7.45 2.52
C PHE A 94 -4.07 7.48 1.64
N VAL A 95 -4.01 8.18 0.50
CA VAL A 95 -5.14 8.26 -0.44
C VAL A 95 -5.22 7.06 -1.38
N GLY A 96 -4.22 6.19 -1.36
CA GLY A 96 -4.07 5.05 -2.25
C GLY A 96 -5.15 3.98 -2.08
N ARG A 97 -5.21 3.07 -3.07
CA ARG A 97 -6.25 2.01 -3.16
C ARG A 97 -6.29 1.08 -1.95
N ASP A 98 -5.15 0.79 -1.36
CA ASP A 98 -5.05 -0.13 -0.23
C ASP A 98 -5.34 0.53 1.12
N ALA A 99 -5.33 1.87 1.15
CA ALA A 99 -5.67 2.71 2.28
C ALA A 99 -7.03 3.39 2.07
N MET A 100 -7.13 4.72 2.16
CA MET A 100 -8.41 5.44 2.10
C MET A 100 -9.09 5.42 0.72
N ASP A 101 -8.42 4.96 -0.33
CA ASP A 101 -8.96 4.76 -1.69
C ASP A 101 -9.71 6.00 -2.25
N ILE A 102 -9.13 7.18 -2.11
CA ILE A 102 -9.72 8.43 -2.56
C ILE A 102 -9.56 8.57 -4.08
N LYS A 103 -10.62 8.29 -4.81
CA LYS A 103 -10.61 8.30 -6.27
C LYS A 103 -10.36 9.69 -6.84
N GLY A 104 -9.46 9.75 -7.83
CA GLY A 104 -9.15 11.00 -8.54
C GLY A 104 -8.09 11.87 -7.85
N PHE A 105 -7.57 11.45 -6.69
CA PHE A 105 -6.51 12.16 -6.00
C PHE A 105 -5.13 11.75 -6.55
N GLY A 106 -4.79 12.27 -7.72
CA GLY A 106 -3.55 11.96 -8.42
C GLY A 106 -2.30 12.57 -7.78
N THR A 107 -1.14 11.96 -8.03
CA THR A 107 0.16 12.37 -7.49
C THR A 107 0.46 13.86 -7.77
N VAL A 108 0.17 14.34 -8.97
CA VAL A 108 0.43 15.74 -9.35
C VAL A 108 -0.35 16.73 -8.47
N TYR A 109 -1.60 16.41 -8.13
CA TYR A 109 -2.39 17.25 -7.23
C TYR A 109 -1.85 17.24 -5.81
N ILE A 110 -1.40 16.09 -5.33
CA ILE A 110 -0.82 15.93 -3.99
C ILE A 110 0.45 16.77 -3.88
N GLU A 111 1.40 16.61 -4.80
CA GLU A 111 2.66 17.35 -4.83
C GLU A 111 2.42 18.86 -4.83
N GLU A 112 1.46 19.34 -5.63
CA GLU A 112 1.14 20.75 -5.70
C GLU A 112 0.45 21.28 -4.43
N LEU A 113 -0.49 20.52 -3.84
CA LEU A 113 -1.15 20.89 -2.58
C LEU A 113 -0.20 20.90 -1.39
N VAL A 114 0.75 19.97 -1.34
CA VAL A 114 1.82 19.96 -0.32
C VAL A 114 2.75 21.15 -0.54
N ARG A 115 3.20 21.40 -1.78
CA ARG A 115 4.08 22.52 -2.12
C ARG A 115 3.47 23.87 -1.75
N LEU A 116 2.17 24.04 -1.93
CA LEU A 116 1.44 25.28 -1.63
C LEU A 116 1.03 25.37 -0.14
N GLY A 117 1.27 24.33 0.66
CA GLY A 117 0.99 24.32 2.10
C GLY A 117 -0.47 24.02 2.46
N TYR A 118 -1.32 23.59 1.51
CA TYR A 118 -2.69 23.13 1.81
C TYR A 118 -2.69 21.80 2.57
N ILE A 119 -1.67 20.96 2.37
CA ILE A 119 -1.52 19.66 3.04
C ILE A 119 -0.16 19.61 3.72
N ASN A 120 -0.15 19.50 5.05
CA ASN A 120 1.03 19.34 5.90
C ASN A 120 1.03 18.00 6.64
N ASN A 121 -0.11 17.32 6.69
CA ASN A 121 -0.29 15.97 7.23
C ASN A 121 -1.58 15.34 6.66
N VAL A 122 -1.84 14.06 6.97
CA VAL A 122 -3.00 13.33 6.42
C VAL A 122 -4.36 13.90 6.83
N ALA A 123 -4.45 14.59 7.99
CA ALA A 123 -5.71 15.19 8.43
C ALA A 123 -6.13 16.39 7.57
N ASP A 124 -5.15 17.11 7.00
CA ASP A 124 -5.42 18.27 6.16
C ASP A 124 -6.13 17.90 4.85
N VAL A 125 -6.06 16.63 4.42
CA VAL A 125 -6.84 16.11 3.28
C VAL A 125 -8.34 16.36 3.48
N PHE A 126 -8.84 16.22 4.70
CA PHE A 126 -10.27 16.30 5.02
C PHE A 126 -10.79 17.73 5.23
N VAL A 127 -9.91 18.71 5.25
CA VAL A 127 -10.30 20.14 5.32
C VAL A 127 -10.13 20.87 3.98
N LEU A 128 -9.67 20.21 2.93
CA LEU A 128 -9.51 20.80 1.59
C LEU A 128 -10.83 21.44 1.07
N LYS A 129 -11.97 20.94 1.51
CA LYS A 129 -13.28 21.50 1.17
C LYS A 129 -13.44 22.98 1.59
N THR A 130 -12.78 23.39 2.66
CA THR A 130 -12.80 24.79 3.12
C THR A 130 -12.05 25.72 2.19
N HIS A 131 -11.17 25.20 1.33
CA HIS A 131 -10.38 25.93 0.33
C HIS A 131 -10.94 25.78 -1.09
N ARG A 132 -12.17 25.26 -1.26
CA ARG A 132 -12.76 24.92 -2.55
C ARG A 132 -12.59 26.03 -3.60
N ASP A 133 -13.00 27.25 -3.27
CA ASP A 133 -13.00 28.36 -4.22
C ASP A 133 -11.57 28.77 -4.62
N GLU A 134 -10.63 28.77 -3.67
CA GLU A 134 -9.21 29.02 -3.95
C GLU A 134 -8.60 27.93 -4.84
N LEU A 135 -8.96 26.67 -4.62
CA LEU A 135 -8.48 25.54 -5.44
C LEU A 135 -8.99 25.61 -6.88
N ILE A 136 -10.22 26.11 -7.07
CA ILE A 136 -10.82 26.35 -8.39
C ILE A 136 -10.15 27.55 -9.08
N ASP A 137 -10.01 28.67 -8.39
CA ASP A 137 -9.43 29.89 -8.91
C ASP A 137 -7.97 29.70 -9.34
N GLN A 138 -7.20 28.94 -8.56
CA GLN A 138 -5.81 28.60 -8.87
C GLN A 138 -5.68 27.44 -9.87
N GLY A 139 -6.76 26.72 -10.15
CA GLY A 139 -6.78 25.61 -11.09
C GLY A 139 -5.94 24.41 -10.69
N ILE A 140 -5.65 24.23 -9.39
CA ILE A 140 -4.75 23.19 -8.84
C ILE A 140 -5.25 21.79 -9.19
N ILE A 141 -6.56 21.55 -8.99
CA ILE A 141 -7.22 20.26 -9.28
C ILE A 141 -7.93 20.31 -10.64
N GLY A 142 -7.94 21.48 -11.24
CA GLY A 142 -8.66 21.81 -12.46
C GLY A 142 -9.84 22.74 -12.18
N LYS A 143 -10.88 22.66 -13.04
CA LYS A 143 -12.07 23.49 -12.89
C LYS A 143 -13.06 22.88 -11.89
N GLU A 144 -14.08 23.63 -11.53
CA GLU A 144 -15.14 23.31 -10.57
C GLU A 144 -15.56 21.83 -10.57
N LYS A 145 -15.94 21.28 -11.72
CA LYS A 145 -16.38 19.87 -11.81
C LYS A 145 -15.35 18.86 -11.31
N ASN A 146 -14.06 19.07 -11.58
CA ASN A 146 -13.02 18.15 -11.14
C ASN A 146 -12.72 18.31 -9.65
N THR A 147 -12.71 19.56 -9.19
CA THR A 147 -12.52 19.90 -7.77
C THR A 147 -13.65 19.32 -6.94
N ASP A 148 -14.91 19.56 -7.31
CA ASP A 148 -16.06 18.99 -6.58
C ASP A 148 -16.04 17.47 -6.55
N LYS A 149 -15.75 16.83 -7.69
CA LYS A 149 -15.64 15.35 -7.74
C LYS A 149 -14.57 14.81 -6.80
N LEU A 150 -13.43 15.49 -6.66
CA LEU A 150 -12.39 15.08 -5.71
C LEU A 150 -12.84 15.32 -4.26
N LEU A 151 -13.41 16.48 -3.95
CA LEU A 151 -13.91 16.79 -2.62
C LEU A 151 -15.00 15.82 -2.17
N ASP A 152 -15.92 15.45 -3.07
CA ASP A 152 -16.94 14.41 -2.81
C ASP A 152 -16.30 13.04 -2.54
N ALA A 153 -15.24 12.68 -3.27
CA ALA A 153 -14.52 11.43 -3.04
C ALA A 153 -13.81 11.43 -1.67
N ILE A 154 -13.27 12.56 -1.24
CA ILE A 154 -12.68 12.74 0.11
C ILE A 154 -13.77 12.57 1.17
N GLU A 155 -14.91 13.25 1.04
CA GLU A 155 -16.02 13.12 2.01
C GLU A 155 -16.50 11.67 2.11
N LYS A 156 -16.73 11.01 0.98
CA LYS A 156 -17.15 9.61 0.95
C LYS A 156 -16.14 8.67 1.62
N SER A 157 -14.85 8.97 1.52
CA SER A 157 -13.81 8.13 2.12
C SER A 157 -13.83 8.12 3.65
N LYS A 158 -14.46 9.10 4.28
CA LYS A 158 -14.64 9.15 5.75
C LYS A 158 -15.42 7.96 6.30
N GLU A 159 -16.29 7.37 5.49
CA GLU A 159 -17.11 6.20 5.85
C GLU A 159 -16.34 4.87 5.74
N ASN A 160 -15.12 4.88 5.25
CA ASN A 160 -14.33 3.67 5.10
C ASN A 160 -14.08 2.98 6.45
N ASP A 161 -14.01 1.65 6.42
CA ASP A 161 -13.60 0.83 7.57
C ASP A 161 -12.24 1.29 8.13
N ALA A 162 -12.11 1.32 9.45
CA ALA A 162 -10.92 1.81 10.15
C ALA A 162 -9.63 1.08 9.79
N TYR A 163 -9.66 -0.17 9.28
CA TYR A 163 -8.43 -0.81 8.80
C TYR A 163 -7.80 -0.07 7.62
N LYS A 164 -8.60 0.61 6.81
CA LYS A 164 -8.08 1.42 5.70
C LYS A 164 -7.38 2.67 6.20
N LEU A 165 -7.95 3.31 7.22
CA LEU A 165 -7.30 4.40 7.94
C LEU A 165 -5.97 3.93 8.53
N LEU A 166 -5.97 2.83 9.30
CA LEU A 166 -4.77 2.28 9.92
C LEU A 166 -3.68 1.94 8.89
N THR A 167 -4.06 1.38 7.73
CA THR A 167 -3.14 1.15 6.61
C THR A 167 -2.54 2.47 6.10
N GLY A 168 -3.37 3.51 5.97
CA GLY A 168 -2.98 4.83 5.46
C GLY A 168 -2.05 5.60 6.39
N LEU A 169 -2.12 5.38 7.70
CA LEU A 169 -1.23 6.01 8.67
C LEU A 169 0.25 5.66 8.46
N GLY A 170 0.54 4.60 7.70
CA GLY A 170 1.90 4.29 7.28
C GLY A 170 2.81 3.77 8.39
N ILE A 171 2.24 3.12 9.42
CA ILE A 171 3.01 2.51 10.51
C ILE A 171 3.94 1.44 9.93
N PRO A 172 5.25 1.46 10.22
CA PRO A 172 6.17 0.45 9.72
C PRO A 172 5.70 -0.98 10.05
N ASN A 173 5.85 -1.89 9.09
CA ASN A 173 5.43 -3.29 9.19
C ASN A 173 3.90 -3.52 9.32
N VAL A 174 3.08 -2.48 9.23
CA VAL A 174 1.62 -2.58 9.27
C VAL A 174 1.04 -2.32 7.87
N GLY A 175 1.00 -3.36 7.05
CA GLY A 175 0.31 -3.32 5.76
C GLY A 175 -1.18 -3.65 5.91
N LYS A 176 -1.91 -3.66 4.79
CA LYS A 176 -3.37 -3.89 4.73
C LYS A 176 -3.83 -5.17 5.45
N ALA A 177 -3.11 -6.29 5.29
CA ALA A 177 -3.48 -7.55 5.94
C ALA A 177 -3.34 -7.46 7.47
N ALA A 178 -2.23 -6.90 7.96
CA ALA A 178 -2.00 -6.64 9.36
C ALA A 178 -3.04 -5.67 9.94
N ALA A 179 -3.32 -4.56 9.25
CA ALA A 179 -4.32 -3.58 9.66
C ALA A 179 -5.72 -4.20 9.80
N LYS A 180 -6.14 -5.06 8.86
CA LYS A 180 -7.39 -5.81 8.96
C LYS A 180 -7.43 -6.73 10.20
N ALA A 181 -6.37 -7.50 10.44
CA ALA A 181 -6.29 -8.39 11.60
C ALA A 181 -6.35 -7.61 12.92
N ILE A 182 -5.61 -6.50 13.00
CA ILE A 182 -5.57 -5.60 14.16
C ILE A 182 -6.97 -5.02 14.42
N MET A 183 -7.61 -4.42 13.40
CA MET A 183 -8.91 -3.78 13.58
C MET A 183 -10.02 -4.80 13.84
N LYS A 184 -9.93 -6.01 13.31
CA LYS A 184 -10.85 -7.10 13.67
C LYS A 184 -10.75 -7.48 15.15
N TYR A 185 -9.55 -7.42 15.74
CA TYR A 185 -9.30 -7.74 17.14
C TYR A 185 -9.74 -6.61 18.08
N PHE A 186 -9.25 -5.39 17.84
CA PHE A 186 -9.47 -4.25 18.72
C PHE A 186 -10.80 -3.51 18.49
N LYS A 187 -11.45 -3.72 17.34
CA LYS A 187 -12.75 -3.14 16.94
C LYS A 187 -12.73 -1.64 16.62
N ASP A 188 -11.97 -0.85 17.30
CA ASP A 188 -11.83 0.58 17.05
C ASP A 188 -10.42 1.11 17.35
N MET A 189 -10.16 2.35 16.92
CA MET A 189 -8.86 3.00 17.08
C MET A 189 -8.58 3.41 18.52
N ASP A 190 -9.60 3.67 19.33
CA ASP A 190 -9.42 4.07 20.73
C ASP A 190 -8.90 2.87 21.56
N HIS A 191 -9.48 1.67 21.39
CA HIS A 191 -8.97 0.45 22.01
C HIS A 191 -7.56 0.10 21.50
N LEU A 192 -7.30 0.27 20.20
CA LEU A 192 -5.97 0.05 19.64
C LEU A 192 -4.92 1.01 20.24
N LYS A 193 -5.28 2.28 20.45
CA LYS A 193 -4.43 3.29 21.08
C LYS A 193 -3.97 2.90 22.48
N GLU A 194 -4.83 2.24 23.24
CA GLU A 194 -4.56 1.80 24.63
C GLU A 194 -3.87 0.43 24.70
N ALA A 195 -3.77 -0.32 23.60
CA ALA A 195 -3.26 -1.68 23.56
C ALA A 195 -1.80 -1.79 24.01
N SER A 196 -1.46 -2.76 24.83
CA SER A 196 -0.07 -3.10 25.19
C SER A 196 0.63 -3.88 24.07
N VAL A 197 1.95 -3.99 24.14
CA VAL A 197 2.73 -4.80 23.20
C VAL A 197 2.29 -6.27 23.26
N GLU A 198 2.03 -6.80 24.45
CA GLU A 198 1.58 -8.17 24.68
C GLU A 198 0.23 -8.42 23.99
N GLN A 199 -0.76 -7.52 24.16
CA GLN A 199 -2.05 -7.62 23.50
C GLN A 199 -1.94 -7.54 21.97
N LEU A 200 -1.05 -6.68 21.46
CA LEU A 200 -0.80 -6.57 20.02
C LEU A 200 -0.20 -7.87 19.45
N THR A 201 0.66 -8.57 20.20
CA THR A 201 1.24 -9.83 19.74
C THR A 201 0.27 -11.02 19.81
N GLU A 202 -0.89 -10.89 20.45
CA GLU A 202 -1.98 -11.88 20.38
C GLU A 202 -2.68 -11.88 19.02
N VAL A 203 -2.56 -10.78 18.26
CA VAL A 203 -3.13 -10.69 16.91
C VAL A 203 -2.32 -11.54 15.93
N ASN A 204 -3.00 -12.38 15.16
CA ASN A 204 -2.36 -13.23 14.16
C ASN A 204 -1.47 -12.42 13.21
N ASP A 205 -0.29 -12.95 12.91
CA ASP A 205 0.72 -12.35 12.00
C ASP A 205 1.33 -11.02 12.52
N ILE A 206 1.09 -10.63 13.79
CA ILE A 206 1.72 -9.48 14.43
C ILE A 206 2.82 -9.96 15.38
N GLY A 207 4.07 -9.77 14.98
CA GLY A 207 5.23 -10.04 15.81
C GLY A 207 5.61 -8.83 16.68
N GLU A 208 6.55 -9.05 17.60
CA GLU A 208 7.06 -8.04 18.54
C GLU A 208 7.51 -6.74 17.84
N VAL A 209 8.22 -6.86 16.69
CA VAL A 209 8.70 -5.71 15.93
C VAL A 209 7.54 -4.83 15.44
N SER A 210 6.48 -5.45 14.90
CA SER A 210 5.29 -4.72 14.44
C SER A 210 4.52 -4.12 15.62
N ALA A 211 4.39 -4.86 16.73
CA ALA A 211 3.75 -4.39 17.94
C ALA A 211 4.45 -3.17 18.53
N LEU A 212 5.78 -3.17 18.57
CA LEU A 212 6.58 -2.00 18.98
C LEU A 212 6.40 -0.81 18.05
N CYS A 213 6.35 -1.01 16.73
CA CYS A 213 6.08 0.07 15.78
C CYS A 213 4.71 0.71 16.04
N ILE A 214 3.68 -0.11 16.31
CA ILE A 214 2.33 0.37 16.63
C ILE A 214 2.33 1.17 17.94
N ARG A 215 2.94 0.64 19.00
CA ARG A 215 3.04 1.37 20.28
C ARG A 215 3.75 2.68 20.13
N ASN A 216 4.90 2.71 19.47
CA ASN A 216 5.66 3.93 19.22
C ASN A 216 4.83 4.97 18.46
N PHE A 217 4.05 4.53 17.47
CA PHE A 217 3.15 5.42 16.73
C PHE A 217 2.10 6.08 17.65
N PHE A 218 1.45 5.30 18.52
CA PHE A 218 0.40 5.78 19.43
C PHE A 218 0.92 6.44 20.72
N THR A 219 2.25 6.50 20.92
CA THR A 219 2.88 7.28 22.00
C THR A 219 3.44 8.61 21.50
N ASP A 220 3.52 8.84 20.20
CA ASP A 220 3.95 10.10 19.61
C ASP A 220 2.80 11.12 19.65
N GLU A 221 2.99 12.23 20.38
CA GLU A 221 1.98 13.28 20.56
C GLU A 221 1.48 13.85 19.22
N LYS A 222 2.34 13.98 18.22
CA LYS A 222 1.97 14.50 16.89
C LYS A 222 1.03 13.55 16.17
N ASN A 223 1.27 12.23 16.27
CA ASN A 223 0.39 11.24 15.69
C ASN A 223 -0.96 11.20 16.39
N ILE A 224 -0.98 11.36 17.71
CA ILE A 224 -2.20 11.46 18.48
C ILE A 224 -3.01 12.69 18.06
N GLU A 225 -2.36 13.86 17.96
CA GLU A 225 -3.03 15.08 17.48
C GLU A 225 -3.65 14.90 16.09
N ILE A 226 -2.94 14.26 15.16
CA ILE A 226 -3.45 13.96 13.81
C ILE A 226 -4.68 13.04 13.89
N LEU A 227 -4.66 12.01 14.73
CA LEU A 227 -5.79 11.10 14.92
C LEU A 227 -7.01 11.80 15.53
N ASP A 228 -6.79 12.64 16.52
CA ASP A 228 -7.86 13.42 17.15
C ASP A 228 -8.52 14.36 16.14
N ARG A 229 -7.73 15.03 15.30
CA ARG A 229 -8.24 15.85 14.19
C ARG A 229 -9.01 15.02 13.15
N LEU A 230 -8.51 13.85 12.76
CA LEU A 230 -9.22 12.95 11.85
C LEU A 230 -10.58 12.53 12.42
N LYS A 231 -10.64 12.23 13.72
CA LYS A 231 -11.88 11.91 14.44
C LYS A 231 -12.84 13.12 14.48
N GLU A 232 -12.32 14.31 14.75
CA GLU A 232 -13.09 15.57 14.75
C GLU A 232 -13.68 15.86 13.35
N TYR A 233 -12.93 15.55 12.27
CA TYR A 233 -13.39 15.75 10.90
C TYR A 233 -14.37 14.65 10.42
N GLY A 234 -14.74 13.73 11.31
CA GLY A 234 -15.74 12.69 11.05
C GLY A 234 -15.23 11.47 10.30
N VAL A 235 -13.93 11.23 10.31
CA VAL A 235 -13.36 9.99 9.75
C VAL A 235 -13.72 8.82 10.66
N ASN A 236 -14.23 7.73 10.07
CA ASN A 236 -14.63 6.56 10.82
C ASN A 236 -13.43 5.89 11.52
N MET A 237 -13.53 5.72 12.83
CA MET A 237 -12.55 5.12 13.72
C MET A 237 -12.88 3.66 14.09
N GLN A 238 -13.99 3.12 13.57
CA GLN A 238 -14.49 1.80 13.92
C GLN A 238 -14.31 0.81 12.78
N ALA A 239 -13.99 -0.41 13.13
CA ALA A 239 -14.04 -1.53 12.18
C ALA A 239 -15.51 -1.82 11.83
N GLU A 240 -15.78 -2.10 10.55
CA GLU A 240 -17.06 -2.65 10.19
C GLU A 240 -17.24 -4.00 10.92
N GLU A 241 -18.36 -4.16 11.61
CA GLU A 241 -18.77 -5.45 12.14
C GLU A 241 -19.08 -6.37 10.94
N THR A 242 -18.07 -7.06 10.45
CA THR A 242 -18.33 -8.24 9.63
C THR A 242 -18.90 -9.28 10.58
N GLU A 243 -20.22 -9.45 10.57
CA GLU A 243 -20.84 -10.68 11.11
C GLU A 243 -20.16 -11.86 10.44
N THR A 244 -19.16 -12.43 11.09
CA THR A 244 -18.57 -13.69 10.65
C THR A 244 -19.56 -14.77 10.99
N VAL A 245 -20.26 -15.25 9.99
CA VAL A 245 -21.13 -16.43 10.10
C VAL A 245 -20.21 -17.65 10.25
N GLU A 246 -20.29 -18.36 11.35
CA GLU A 246 -19.60 -19.65 11.48
C GLU A 246 -20.10 -20.60 10.40
N SER A 247 -19.19 -21.13 9.62
CA SER A 247 -19.49 -22.03 8.52
C SER A 247 -18.41 -23.10 8.36
N VAL A 248 -18.57 -23.96 7.38
CA VAL A 248 -17.57 -24.95 6.98
C VAL A 248 -16.24 -24.33 6.54
N LEU A 249 -16.22 -23.01 6.25
CA LEU A 249 -15.01 -22.28 5.91
C LEU A 249 -14.28 -21.68 7.12
N THR A 250 -14.84 -21.75 8.33
CA THR A 250 -14.23 -21.18 9.53
C THR A 250 -12.82 -21.75 9.74
N GLY A 251 -11.82 -20.84 9.75
CA GLY A 251 -10.40 -21.20 9.86
C GLY A 251 -9.77 -21.80 8.60
N LYS A 252 -10.49 -21.92 7.48
CA LYS A 252 -10.01 -22.46 6.21
C LYS A 252 -9.41 -21.38 5.33
N THR A 253 -8.31 -21.71 4.66
CA THR A 253 -7.67 -20.82 3.67
C THR A 253 -8.15 -21.20 2.28
N VAL A 254 -8.76 -20.23 1.58
CA VAL A 254 -9.31 -20.40 0.23
C VAL A 254 -8.60 -19.46 -0.75
N VAL A 255 -8.17 -20.00 -1.90
CA VAL A 255 -7.56 -19.21 -2.98
C VAL A 255 -8.53 -19.07 -4.14
N VAL A 256 -8.81 -17.83 -4.55
CA VAL A 256 -9.66 -17.54 -5.71
C VAL A 256 -8.83 -17.40 -6.98
N THR A 257 -9.22 -18.13 -8.05
CA THR A 257 -8.52 -18.08 -9.34
C THR A 257 -9.50 -18.19 -10.52
N GLY A 258 -9.11 -17.62 -11.66
CA GLY A 258 -9.99 -17.59 -12.85
C GLY A 258 -11.09 -16.53 -12.76
N THR A 259 -12.04 -16.63 -13.69
CA THR A 259 -13.24 -15.79 -13.76
C THR A 259 -14.45 -16.61 -13.29
N LEU A 260 -15.06 -16.16 -12.21
CA LEU A 260 -16.25 -16.82 -11.64
C LEU A 260 -17.50 -16.41 -12.42
N PRO A 261 -18.52 -17.28 -12.49
CA PRO A 261 -19.75 -17.03 -13.27
C PRO A 261 -20.54 -15.79 -12.83
N THR A 262 -20.71 -15.58 -11.52
CA THR A 262 -21.55 -14.49 -11.00
C THR A 262 -20.84 -13.56 -10.02
N LEU A 263 -19.75 -13.99 -9.39
CA LEU A 263 -19.01 -13.22 -8.40
C LEU A 263 -17.75 -12.60 -9.00
N GLY A 264 -17.51 -11.32 -8.74
CA GLY A 264 -16.20 -10.74 -8.94
C GLY A 264 -15.19 -11.32 -7.94
N ARG A 265 -13.88 -11.29 -8.29
CA ARG A 265 -12.83 -11.83 -7.40
C ARG A 265 -12.85 -11.19 -6.00
N LYS A 266 -13.17 -9.88 -5.93
CA LYS A 266 -13.28 -9.16 -4.67
C LYS A 266 -14.49 -9.64 -3.86
N GLU A 267 -15.64 -9.76 -4.49
CA GLU A 267 -16.87 -10.24 -3.89
C GLU A 267 -16.73 -11.68 -3.36
N ALA A 268 -16.07 -12.55 -4.14
CA ALA A 268 -15.79 -13.92 -3.70
C ALA A 268 -14.85 -13.94 -2.46
N SER A 269 -13.85 -13.07 -2.41
CA SER A 269 -12.96 -12.97 -1.24
C SER A 269 -13.72 -12.45 -0.02
N GLU A 270 -14.55 -11.44 -0.18
CA GLU A 270 -15.41 -10.88 0.88
C GLU A 270 -16.42 -11.92 1.38
N LEU A 271 -17.00 -12.73 0.49
CA LEU A 271 -17.89 -13.82 0.84
C LEU A 271 -17.18 -14.87 1.69
N ILE A 272 -15.99 -15.31 1.28
CA ILE A 272 -15.17 -16.28 2.03
C ILE A 272 -14.86 -15.73 3.43
N GLU A 273 -14.46 -14.46 3.53
CA GLU A 273 -14.14 -13.80 4.81
C GLU A 273 -15.39 -13.65 5.69
N LYS A 274 -16.55 -13.32 5.12
CA LYS A 274 -17.83 -13.25 5.83
C LYS A 274 -18.22 -14.59 6.47
N TYR A 275 -17.92 -15.70 5.81
CA TYR A 275 -18.19 -17.04 6.32
C TYR A 275 -17.00 -17.67 7.08
N GLY A 276 -16.15 -16.85 7.68
CA GLY A 276 -15.08 -17.25 8.59
C GLY A 276 -13.83 -17.84 7.94
N GLY A 277 -13.76 -17.87 6.60
CA GLY A 277 -12.59 -18.30 5.85
C GLY A 277 -11.56 -17.20 5.68
N LYS A 278 -10.35 -17.57 5.27
CA LYS A 278 -9.25 -16.66 4.92
C LYS A 278 -9.04 -16.68 3.40
N ALA A 279 -9.28 -15.56 2.71
CA ALA A 279 -8.97 -15.43 1.29
C ALA A 279 -7.47 -15.20 1.09
N SER A 280 -6.82 -16.00 0.22
CA SER A 280 -5.38 -15.90 -0.06
C SER A 280 -5.09 -15.67 -1.54
N GLY A 281 -4.03 -14.92 -1.82
CA GLY A 281 -3.59 -14.60 -3.18
C GLY A 281 -2.75 -15.70 -3.84
N SER A 282 -2.21 -16.67 -3.09
CA SER A 282 -1.30 -17.71 -3.59
C SER A 282 -1.62 -19.08 -3.03
N VAL A 283 -1.42 -20.12 -3.86
CA VAL A 283 -1.59 -21.52 -3.47
C VAL A 283 -0.35 -22.03 -2.75
N SER A 284 -0.52 -22.62 -1.56
CA SER A 284 0.54 -23.24 -0.75
C SER A 284 0.01 -24.50 -0.05
N LYS A 285 0.89 -25.24 0.64
CA LYS A 285 0.48 -26.41 1.46
C LYS A 285 -0.50 -26.07 2.61
N LYS A 286 -0.66 -24.77 2.92
CA LYS A 286 -1.63 -24.27 3.92
C LYS A 286 -2.98 -23.89 3.32
N THR A 287 -3.17 -24.09 2.00
CA THR A 287 -4.44 -23.81 1.31
C THR A 287 -5.36 -25.00 1.45
N ASP A 288 -6.57 -24.77 1.96
CA ASP A 288 -7.58 -25.83 2.16
C ASP A 288 -8.44 -26.04 0.91
N TYR A 289 -8.77 -24.96 0.21
CA TYR A 289 -9.59 -25.01 -1.02
C TYR A 289 -9.08 -24.04 -2.08
N VAL A 290 -9.29 -24.38 -3.33
CA VAL A 290 -9.12 -23.45 -4.46
C VAL A 290 -10.46 -23.26 -5.15
N LEU A 291 -11.01 -22.06 -5.06
CA LEU A 291 -12.19 -21.63 -5.80
C LEU A 291 -11.77 -21.25 -7.21
N ALA A 292 -12.11 -22.10 -8.18
CA ALA A 292 -11.70 -21.96 -9.56
C ALA A 292 -12.88 -21.64 -10.47
N GLY A 293 -12.75 -20.53 -11.22
CA GLY A 293 -13.61 -20.18 -12.35
C GLY A 293 -12.97 -20.53 -13.69
N GLU A 294 -13.52 -19.98 -14.78
CA GLU A 294 -12.98 -20.14 -16.12
C GLU A 294 -11.57 -19.50 -16.21
N ASN A 295 -10.72 -20.11 -17.04
CA ASN A 295 -9.34 -19.66 -17.27
C ASN A 295 -8.48 -19.58 -16.00
N ALA A 296 -8.63 -20.53 -15.12
CA ALA A 296 -7.97 -20.59 -13.80
C ALA A 296 -6.47 -20.91 -13.81
N GLY A 297 -5.71 -20.55 -14.80
CA GLY A 297 -4.24 -20.53 -14.96
C GLY A 297 -3.38 -21.36 -13.98
N SER A 298 -2.14 -20.92 -13.75
CA SER A 298 -1.11 -21.64 -12.98
C SER A 298 -1.48 -21.98 -11.52
N LYS A 299 -2.42 -21.26 -10.91
CA LYS A 299 -2.86 -21.57 -9.54
C LYS A 299 -3.67 -22.86 -9.46
N LEU A 300 -4.46 -23.16 -10.50
CA LEU A 300 -5.20 -24.42 -10.60
C LEU A 300 -4.24 -25.61 -10.74
N THR A 301 -3.24 -25.50 -11.63
CA THR A 301 -2.22 -26.52 -11.81
C THR A 301 -1.49 -26.81 -10.49
N LYS A 302 -1.08 -25.76 -9.78
CA LYS A 302 -0.41 -25.89 -8.48
C LYS A 302 -1.29 -26.51 -7.40
N ALA A 303 -2.60 -26.22 -7.40
CA ALA A 303 -3.54 -26.87 -6.49
C ALA A 303 -3.64 -28.38 -6.75
N GLN A 304 -3.71 -28.79 -8.01
CA GLN A 304 -3.73 -30.19 -8.42
C GLN A 304 -2.44 -30.92 -8.03
N GLU A 305 -1.27 -30.30 -8.25
CA GLU A 305 0.02 -30.86 -7.83
C GLU A 305 0.13 -31.05 -6.31
N LEU A 306 -0.48 -30.19 -5.52
CA LEU A 306 -0.48 -30.25 -4.07
C LEU A 306 -1.65 -31.08 -3.49
N GLY A 307 -2.52 -31.64 -4.35
CA GLY A 307 -3.69 -32.40 -3.92
C GLY A 307 -4.73 -31.59 -3.16
N ILE A 308 -4.81 -30.27 -3.42
CA ILE A 308 -5.75 -29.36 -2.76
C ILE A 308 -7.11 -29.43 -3.45
N PRO A 309 -8.22 -29.61 -2.72
CA PRO A 309 -9.56 -29.62 -3.28
C PRO A 309 -9.87 -28.36 -4.08
N VAL A 310 -10.34 -28.55 -5.30
CA VAL A 310 -10.81 -27.47 -6.18
C VAL A 310 -12.32 -27.45 -6.18
N ILE A 311 -12.92 -26.29 -5.91
CA ILE A 311 -14.36 -26.09 -5.85
C ILE A 311 -14.80 -25.04 -6.87
N SER A 312 -16.02 -25.20 -7.38
CA SER A 312 -16.69 -24.19 -8.22
C SER A 312 -17.41 -23.15 -7.37
N GLU A 313 -17.86 -22.08 -8.00
CA GLU A 313 -18.71 -21.08 -7.35
C GLU A 313 -20.01 -21.67 -6.79
N GLU A 314 -20.62 -22.59 -7.56
CA GLU A 314 -21.85 -23.28 -7.16
C GLU A 314 -21.62 -24.17 -5.93
N GLN A 315 -20.52 -24.94 -5.92
CA GLN A 315 -20.14 -25.74 -4.76
C GLN A 315 -19.83 -24.89 -3.54
N LEU A 316 -19.18 -23.72 -3.72
CA LEU A 316 -18.95 -22.78 -2.61
C LEU A 316 -20.29 -22.32 -2.02
N LYS A 317 -21.26 -21.92 -2.86
CA LYS A 317 -22.59 -21.48 -2.41
C LYS A 317 -23.33 -22.59 -1.67
N GLU A 318 -23.30 -23.80 -2.21
CA GLU A 318 -23.90 -24.98 -1.58
C GLU A 318 -23.27 -25.27 -0.20
N MET A 319 -21.94 -25.21 -0.08
CA MET A 319 -21.22 -25.36 1.19
C MET A 319 -21.60 -24.30 2.23
N LEU A 320 -21.97 -23.12 1.77
CA LEU A 320 -22.37 -21.98 2.62
C LEU A 320 -23.89 -21.92 2.87
N GLY A 321 -24.68 -22.75 2.19
CA GLY A 321 -26.13 -22.76 2.31
C GLY A 321 -26.82 -21.53 1.70
N ILE A 322 -26.28 -20.96 0.63
CA ILE A 322 -26.78 -19.74 -0.05
C ILE A 322 -26.99 -19.95 -1.54
#